data_20383246956f0122d72f02338a0738b8
#
_entry.id   20383246956f0122d72f02338a0738b8
#
_cell.length_a   1.000
_cell.length_b   1.000
_cell.length_c   1.000
_cell.angle_alpha   90.00
_cell.angle_beta   90.00
_cell.angle_gamma   90.00
#
_symmetry.space_group_name_H-M   'P 1'
#
loop_
_entity.id
_entity.type
_entity.pdbx_description
1 polymer ?
#
loop_
_entity_poly.entity_id
_entity_poly.type
_entity_poly.pdbx_seq_one_letter_code
_entity_poly.pdbx_strand_id
1 'polypeptide(L)'
;MKLERAVQIGIVVRDLDRTTELLSKIFGIGPFHFIEWPNRPESKYFFRGRPEPIKLRQAFVQVGALELELIQPLEGENNAFKEFLDERGEGIHHILFETPSMDDTVSQLKEQGIEVLQNGDGIRPGTRWALLDTQALVGFLLELRHRPGDSDGASIS
;
A
#
# COMPACT_ATOMS: atom_id res chain seq x y z
N MET A 1 -15.75 13.02 -7.56
CA MET A 1 -14.72 11.98 -7.53
C MET A 1 -15.38 10.62 -7.66
N LYS A 2 -14.78 9.69 -8.40
CA LYS A 2 -15.27 8.31 -8.56
C LYS A 2 -14.07 7.36 -8.67
N LEU A 3 -13.98 6.36 -7.80
CA LEU A 3 -12.98 5.31 -7.86
C LEU A 3 -13.62 4.09 -8.50
N GLU A 4 -13.25 3.77 -9.73
CA GLU A 4 -13.94 2.76 -10.53
C GLU A 4 -13.16 1.45 -10.66
N ARG A 5 -11.87 1.45 -10.32
CA ARG A 5 -11.00 0.32 -10.60
C ARG A 5 -10.10 -0.02 -9.43
N ALA A 6 -10.42 -1.12 -8.76
CA ALA A 6 -9.53 -1.76 -7.80
C ALA A 6 -8.53 -2.65 -8.55
N VAL A 7 -7.24 -2.52 -8.25
CA VAL A 7 -6.18 -3.23 -8.98
C VAL A 7 -5.26 -4.06 -8.10
N GLN A 8 -5.29 -3.86 -6.77
CA GLN A 8 -4.41 -4.59 -5.86
C GLN A 8 -5.11 -4.78 -4.52
N ILE A 9 -4.85 -5.91 -3.88
CA ILE A 9 -5.23 -6.20 -2.50
C ILE A 9 -3.94 -6.43 -1.71
N GLY A 10 -3.71 -5.62 -0.68
CA GLY A 10 -2.61 -5.77 0.26
C GLY A 10 -3.00 -6.61 1.47
N ILE A 11 -2.19 -7.59 1.79
CA ILE A 11 -2.41 -8.55 2.87
C ILE A 11 -1.18 -8.54 3.77
N VAL A 12 -1.37 -8.22 5.05
CA VAL A 12 -0.29 -8.25 6.05
C VAL A 12 -0.17 -9.65 6.63
N VAL A 13 1.05 -10.16 6.66
CA VAL A 13 1.37 -11.52 7.14
C VAL A 13 2.57 -11.48 8.08
N ARG A 14 2.66 -12.48 8.98
CA ARG A 14 3.78 -12.62 9.92
C ARG A 14 4.99 -13.29 9.29
N ASP A 15 4.76 -14.21 8.35
CA ASP A 15 5.78 -15.01 7.70
C ASP A 15 5.52 -15.08 6.21
N LEU A 16 6.22 -14.25 5.45
CA LEU A 16 6.05 -14.11 4.02
C LEU A 16 6.40 -15.39 3.26
N ASP A 17 7.50 -16.04 3.66
CA ASP A 17 7.99 -17.24 2.97
C ASP A 17 6.99 -18.40 3.16
N ARG A 18 6.52 -18.62 4.37
CA ARG A 18 5.49 -19.62 4.67
C ARG A 18 4.20 -19.33 3.91
N THR A 19 3.73 -18.09 3.91
CA THR A 19 2.45 -17.74 3.27
C THR A 19 2.52 -17.94 1.76
N THR A 20 3.59 -17.49 1.10
CA THR A 20 3.78 -17.69 -0.35
C THR A 20 3.93 -19.16 -0.71
N GLU A 21 4.61 -19.94 0.12
CA GLU A 21 4.73 -21.39 -0.06
C GLU A 21 3.38 -22.11 0.01
N LEU A 22 2.55 -21.77 1.01
CA LEU A 22 1.20 -22.36 1.14
C LEU A 22 0.30 -21.96 -0.03
N LEU A 23 0.31 -20.71 -0.45
CA LEU A 23 -0.47 -20.24 -1.59
C LEU A 23 -0.06 -20.97 -2.88
N SER A 24 1.24 -21.19 -3.08
CA SER A 24 1.74 -21.89 -4.26
C SER A 24 1.42 -23.39 -4.23
N LYS A 25 1.68 -24.06 -3.12
CA LYS A 25 1.53 -25.52 -3.02
C LYS A 25 0.07 -25.98 -2.96
N ILE A 26 -0.78 -25.25 -2.27
CA ILE A 26 -2.17 -25.67 -2.04
C ILE A 26 -3.09 -25.12 -3.13
N PHE A 27 -2.90 -23.87 -3.53
CA PHE A 27 -3.83 -23.16 -4.41
C PHE A 27 -3.25 -22.88 -5.82
N GLY A 28 -1.98 -23.22 -6.06
CA GLY A 28 -1.33 -22.96 -7.35
C GLY A 28 -1.15 -21.45 -7.67
N ILE A 29 -1.16 -20.60 -6.64
CA ILE A 29 -0.98 -19.15 -6.80
C ILE A 29 0.52 -18.83 -6.74
N GLY A 30 1.07 -18.37 -7.85
CA GLY A 30 2.49 -18.05 -8.00
C GLY A 30 2.90 -18.04 -9.49
N PRO A 31 4.19 -17.86 -9.79
CA PRO A 31 5.29 -17.51 -8.89
C PRO A 31 5.18 -16.09 -8.34
N PHE A 32 5.73 -15.87 -7.16
CA PHE A 32 5.77 -14.55 -6.52
C PHE A 32 7.05 -13.79 -6.88
N HIS A 33 6.92 -12.47 -7.01
CA HIS A 33 8.05 -11.55 -7.09
C HIS A 33 8.30 -10.91 -5.73
N PHE A 34 9.52 -11.03 -5.19
CA PHE A 34 9.88 -10.55 -3.87
C PHE A 34 10.65 -9.24 -3.92
N ILE A 35 10.34 -8.32 -3.01
CA ILE A 35 11.04 -7.04 -2.84
C ILE A 35 11.27 -6.80 -1.35
N GLU A 36 12.43 -6.27 -1.00
CA GLU A 36 12.73 -5.75 0.32
C GLU A 36 12.71 -4.22 0.30
N TRP A 37 12.09 -3.62 1.31
CA TRP A 37 12.01 -2.18 1.47
C TRP A 37 12.98 -1.67 2.55
N PRO A 38 13.59 -0.50 2.36
CA PRO A 38 13.53 0.30 1.14
C PRO A 38 14.35 -0.36 0.01
N ASN A 39 13.79 -0.38 -1.19
CA ASN A 39 14.52 -0.89 -2.37
C ASN A 39 15.41 0.17 -3.04
N ARG A 40 15.27 1.44 -2.62
CA ARG A 40 16.08 2.58 -3.04
C ARG A 40 16.42 3.45 -1.83
N PRO A 41 17.72 3.75 -1.59
CA PRO A 41 18.14 4.46 -0.37
C PRO A 41 17.65 5.91 -0.31
N GLU A 42 17.36 6.54 -1.45
CA GLU A 42 16.86 7.93 -1.52
C GLU A 42 15.36 8.05 -1.26
N SER A 43 14.62 6.96 -1.19
CA SER A 43 13.16 6.97 -1.02
C SER A 43 12.74 7.57 0.32
N LYS A 44 11.67 8.34 0.28
CA LYS A 44 11.10 9.04 1.43
C LYS A 44 9.73 8.48 1.76
N TYR A 45 9.49 8.33 3.05
CA TYR A 45 8.23 7.82 3.59
C TYR A 45 7.77 8.68 4.76
N PHE A 46 6.46 8.78 4.93
CA PHE A 46 5.82 9.58 5.99
C PHE A 46 4.71 8.74 6.64
N PHE A 47 4.68 8.75 7.96
CA PHE A 47 3.63 8.12 8.75
C PHE A 47 2.99 9.16 9.67
N ARG A 48 1.69 9.37 9.56
CA ARG A 48 0.95 10.44 10.25
C ARG A 48 1.60 11.83 10.08
N GLY A 49 2.05 12.12 8.85
CA GLY A 49 2.66 13.39 8.47
C GLY A 49 4.11 13.59 8.93
N ARG A 50 4.73 12.59 9.55
CA ARG A 50 6.13 12.66 10.03
C ARG A 50 7.02 11.76 9.16
N PRO A 51 8.24 12.20 8.84
CA PRO A 51 9.22 11.34 8.19
C PRO A 51 9.46 10.08 9.04
N GLU A 52 9.27 8.92 8.43
CA GLU A 52 9.43 7.63 9.10
C GLU A 52 9.98 6.62 8.09
N PRO A 53 11.16 6.02 8.32
CA PRO A 53 11.67 4.99 7.44
C PRO A 53 10.79 3.75 7.48
N ILE A 54 10.76 3.02 6.38
CA ILE A 54 10.04 1.75 6.27
C ILE A 54 11.02 0.62 6.03
N LYS A 55 10.89 -0.46 6.82
CA LYS A 55 11.53 -1.75 6.54
C LYS A 55 10.48 -2.84 6.54
N LEU A 56 10.33 -3.51 5.42
CA LEU A 56 9.43 -4.63 5.25
C LEU A 56 9.86 -5.50 4.08
N ARG A 57 9.30 -6.70 4.01
CA ARG A 57 9.41 -7.61 2.87
C ARG A 57 8.07 -7.71 2.18
N GLN A 58 8.08 -7.75 0.87
CA GLN A 58 6.86 -7.89 0.05
C GLN A 58 7.00 -9.01 -0.95
N ALA A 59 5.85 -9.59 -1.31
CA ALA A 59 5.72 -10.52 -2.41
C ALA A 59 4.49 -10.17 -3.23
N PHE A 60 4.64 -10.18 -4.56
CA PHE A 60 3.59 -9.81 -5.50
C PHE A 60 3.26 -10.97 -6.42
N VAL A 61 1.99 -11.13 -6.74
CA VAL A 61 1.52 -12.05 -7.77
C VAL A 61 0.27 -11.51 -8.47
N GLN A 62 0.21 -11.62 -9.79
CA GLN A 62 -0.98 -11.28 -10.55
C GLN A 62 -1.94 -12.48 -10.58
N VAL A 63 -3.18 -12.26 -10.15
CA VAL A 63 -4.26 -13.26 -10.17
C VAL A 63 -5.43 -12.67 -10.96
N GLY A 64 -5.56 -13.03 -12.23
CA GLY A 64 -6.55 -12.42 -13.11
C GLY A 64 -6.29 -10.91 -13.26
N ALA A 65 -7.30 -10.10 -12.99
CA ALA A 65 -7.21 -8.63 -13.06
C ALA A 65 -6.66 -7.97 -11.79
N LEU A 66 -6.48 -8.74 -10.70
CA LEU A 66 -6.00 -8.24 -9.42
C LEU A 66 -4.56 -8.68 -9.15
N GLU A 67 -3.78 -7.78 -8.58
CA GLU A 67 -2.49 -8.11 -7.96
C GLU A 67 -2.70 -8.38 -6.47
N LEU A 68 -2.15 -9.46 -5.96
CA LEU A 68 -2.03 -9.68 -4.53
C LEU A 68 -0.65 -9.20 -4.08
N GLU A 69 -0.63 -8.37 -3.05
CA GLU A 69 0.57 -7.90 -2.38
C GLU A 69 0.58 -8.47 -0.96
N LEU A 70 1.54 -9.34 -0.68
CA LEU A 70 1.78 -9.83 0.68
C LEU A 70 2.85 -8.98 1.34
N ILE A 71 2.63 -8.55 2.58
CA ILE A 71 3.50 -7.62 3.29
C ILE A 71 3.86 -8.21 4.65
N GLN A 72 5.16 -8.38 4.88
CA GLN A 72 5.70 -8.72 6.19
C GLN A 72 6.44 -7.50 6.76
N PRO A 73 5.83 -6.74 7.69
CA PRO A 73 6.53 -5.70 8.41
C PRO A 73 7.59 -6.32 9.35
N LEU A 74 8.74 -5.67 9.49
CA LEU A 74 9.80 -6.15 10.39
C LEU A 74 9.55 -5.69 11.83
N GLU A 75 10.14 -6.41 12.78
CA GLU A 75 10.04 -6.05 14.20
C GLU A 75 10.69 -4.70 14.50
N GLY A 76 10.08 -3.95 15.42
CA GLY A 76 10.55 -2.64 15.84
C GLY A 76 10.22 -1.49 14.90
N GLU A 77 9.54 -1.77 13.80
CA GLU A 77 9.13 -0.75 12.84
C GLU A 77 7.88 0.01 13.31
N ASN A 78 7.82 1.30 12.95
CA ASN A 78 6.68 2.18 13.22
C ASN A 78 6.02 2.59 11.91
N ASN A 79 5.07 1.80 11.45
CA ASN A 79 4.33 2.04 10.22
C ASN A 79 2.92 1.42 10.26
N ALA A 80 2.08 1.75 9.30
CA ALA A 80 0.71 1.28 9.24
C ALA A 80 0.59 -0.25 9.14
N PHE A 81 1.54 -0.91 8.52
CA PHE A 81 1.56 -2.37 8.36
C PHE A 81 1.85 -3.09 9.67
N LYS A 82 2.87 -2.59 10.40
CA LYS A 82 3.22 -3.14 11.73
C LYS A 82 2.13 -2.89 12.76
N GLU A 83 1.57 -1.68 12.78
CA GLU A 83 0.45 -1.33 13.65
C GLU A 83 -0.76 -2.24 13.40
N PHE A 84 -1.11 -2.49 12.15
CA PHE A 84 -2.19 -3.41 11.79
C PHE A 84 -1.92 -4.83 12.29
N LEU A 85 -0.71 -5.35 12.05
CA LEU A 85 -0.33 -6.70 12.48
C LEU A 85 -0.41 -6.86 14.00
N ASP A 86 0.05 -5.86 14.75
CA ASP A 86 0.04 -5.86 16.21
C ASP A 86 -1.39 -5.75 16.79
N GLU A 87 -2.23 -4.94 16.19
CA GLU A 87 -3.58 -4.68 16.71
C GLU A 87 -4.62 -5.70 16.21
N ARG A 88 -4.49 -6.20 14.99
CA ARG A 88 -5.50 -7.02 14.31
C ARG A 88 -5.03 -8.41 13.90
N GLY A 89 -3.72 -8.67 13.89
CA GLY A 89 -3.15 -9.88 13.34
C GLY A 89 -3.04 -9.85 11.82
N GLU A 90 -2.90 -11.02 11.22
CA GLU A 90 -2.81 -11.18 9.76
C GLU A 90 -4.15 -10.92 9.07
N GLY A 91 -4.11 -10.38 7.86
CA GLY A 91 -5.32 -10.21 7.06
C GLY A 91 -5.22 -9.14 5.99
N ILE A 92 -6.34 -8.89 5.32
CA ILE A 92 -6.47 -7.85 4.30
C ILE A 92 -6.29 -6.49 4.97
N HIS A 93 -5.32 -5.72 4.48
CA HIS A 93 -4.94 -4.44 5.03
C HIS A 93 -5.48 -3.28 4.18
N HIS A 94 -5.28 -3.33 2.88
CA HIS A 94 -5.71 -2.26 1.97
C HIS A 94 -6.17 -2.77 0.62
N ILE A 95 -6.93 -1.92 -0.06
CA ILE A 95 -7.29 -2.09 -1.46
C ILE A 95 -6.82 -0.85 -2.21
N LEU A 96 -6.03 -1.06 -3.27
CA LEU A 96 -5.52 0.00 -4.12
C LEU A 96 -6.50 0.28 -5.25
N PHE A 97 -6.88 1.53 -5.37
CA PHE A 97 -7.70 2.05 -6.47
C PHE A 97 -6.88 2.95 -7.38
N GLU A 98 -7.09 2.84 -8.67
CA GLU A 98 -6.56 3.77 -9.65
C GLU A 98 -7.41 5.04 -9.70
N THR A 99 -6.74 6.16 -9.90
CA THR A 99 -7.36 7.47 -10.08
C THR A 99 -6.57 8.26 -11.13
N PRO A 100 -7.22 9.13 -11.90
CA PRO A 100 -6.51 9.99 -12.88
C PRO A 100 -5.51 10.94 -12.24
N SER A 101 -5.77 11.40 -11.02
CA SER A 101 -4.88 12.26 -10.24
C SER A 101 -4.95 11.87 -8.76
N MET A 102 -3.84 11.35 -8.24
CA MET A 102 -3.74 11.01 -6.81
C MET A 102 -3.86 12.26 -5.94
N ASP A 103 -3.20 13.34 -6.31
CA ASP A 103 -3.15 14.57 -5.51
C ASP A 103 -4.53 15.24 -5.43
N ASP A 104 -5.28 15.32 -6.54
CA ASP A 104 -6.64 15.85 -6.53
C ASP A 104 -7.59 14.95 -5.73
N THR A 105 -7.45 13.65 -5.85
CA THR A 105 -8.26 12.69 -5.10
C THR A 105 -7.99 12.81 -3.59
N VAL A 106 -6.73 12.87 -3.18
CA VAL A 106 -6.35 13.09 -1.78
C VAL A 106 -6.91 14.41 -1.25
N SER A 107 -6.82 15.50 -2.03
CA SER A 107 -7.36 16.81 -1.63
C SER A 107 -8.87 16.75 -1.41
N GLN A 108 -9.63 16.13 -2.32
CA GLN A 108 -11.07 15.97 -2.18
C GLN A 108 -11.46 15.10 -0.98
N LEU A 109 -10.67 14.06 -0.69
CA LEU A 109 -10.91 13.20 0.48
C LEU A 109 -10.60 13.91 1.80
N LYS A 110 -9.56 14.75 1.84
CA LYS A 110 -9.29 15.62 3.00
C LYS A 110 -10.43 16.59 3.30
N GLU A 111 -11.07 17.15 2.27
CA GLU A 111 -12.27 17.98 2.44
C GLU A 111 -13.43 17.21 3.08
N GLN A 112 -13.46 15.88 2.95
CA GLN A 112 -14.42 14.99 3.60
C GLN A 112 -13.96 14.49 4.98
N GLY A 113 -12.83 15.00 5.49
CA GLY A 113 -12.27 14.60 6.77
C GLY A 113 -11.46 13.30 6.74
N ILE A 114 -11.07 12.80 5.56
CA ILE A 114 -10.26 11.59 5.42
C ILE A 114 -8.79 12.00 5.28
N GLU A 115 -7.98 11.62 6.24
CA GLU A 115 -6.56 11.96 6.29
C GLU A 115 -5.68 10.89 5.63
N VAL A 116 -4.49 11.30 5.21
CA VAL A 116 -3.44 10.38 4.78
C VAL A 116 -2.78 9.77 6.02
N LEU A 117 -2.88 8.46 6.15
CA LEU A 117 -2.25 7.72 7.25
C LEU A 117 -0.75 7.52 7.00
N GLN A 118 -0.41 7.07 5.82
CA GLN A 118 0.96 6.80 5.41
C GLN A 118 1.13 7.03 3.91
N ASN A 119 2.27 7.55 3.50
CA ASN A 119 2.57 7.77 2.10
C ASN A 119 4.08 7.73 1.84
N GLY A 120 4.45 7.63 0.60
CA GLY A 120 5.86 7.65 0.22
C GLY A 120 6.14 7.37 -1.24
N ASP A 121 7.43 7.28 -1.52
CA ASP A 121 7.91 6.89 -2.83
C ASP A 121 7.61 5.41 -3.09
N GLY A 122 7.26 5.10 -4.33
CA GLY A 122 6.99 3.73 -4.74
C GLY A 122 8.26 2.96 -5.12
N ILE A 123 8.08 1.72 -5.55
CA ILE A 123 9.16 0.82 -5.95
C ILE A 123 9.97 1.39 -7.12
N ARG A 124 9.29 2.00 -8.10
CA ARG A 124 9.93 2.59 -9.28
C ARG A 124 10.13 4.08 -9.11
N PRO A 125 11.22 4.68 -9.65
CA PRO A 125 11.38 6.12 -9.65
C PRO A 125 10.16 6.84 -10.23
N GLY A 126 9.76 7.95 -9.59
CA GLY A 126 8.60 8.75 -10.01
C GLY A 126 7.24 8.19 -9.60
N THR A 127 7.17 7.00 -9.00
CA THR A 127 5.93 6.48 -8.42
C THR A 127 5.78 6.92 -6.97
N ARG A 128 4.54 7.17 -6.56
CA ARG A 128 4.17 7.51 -5.17
C ARG A 128 2.91 6.74 -4.79
N TRP A 129 2.73 6.53 -3.50
CA TRP A 129 1.53 5.89 -2.96
C TRP A 129 1.06 6.62 -1.70
N ALA A 130 -0.22 6.48 -1.40
CA ALA A 130 -0.84 7.03 -0.20
C ALA A 130 -1.89 6.05 0.35
N LEU A 131 -1.75 5.67 1.61
CA LEU A 131 -2.77 5.00 2.41
C LEU A 131 -3.61 6.05 3.11
N LEU A 132 -4.92 5.95 2.95
CA LEU A 132 -5.90 6.83 3.58
C LEU A 132 -6.48 6.16 4.82
N ASP A 133 -6.71 6.94 5.86
CA ASP A 133 -7.23 6.45 7.14
C ASP A 133 -8.74 6.18 7.05
N THR A 134 -9.08 5.07 6.43
CA THR A 134 -10.47 4.67 6.15
C THR A 134 -10.91 3.42 6.90
N GLN A 135 -10.04 2.82 7.73
CA GLN A 135 -10.34 1.56 8.43
C GLN A 135 -11.63 1.60 9.24
N ALA A 136 -11.85 2.66 10.00
CA ALA A 136 -13.05 2.81 10.83
C ALA A 136 -14.32 3.10 10.00
N LEU A 137 -14.17 3.61 8.77
CA LEU A 137 -15.29 3.96 7.91
C LEU A 137 -15.80 2.79 7.08
N VAL A 138 -14.89 2.02 6.48
CA VAL A 138 -15.23 1.01 5.47
C VAL A 138 -14.62 -0.37 5.73
N GLY A 139 -13.83 -0.54 6.79
CA GLY A 139 -13.29 -1.84 7.21
C GLY A 139 -11.94 -2.22 6.56
N PHE A 140 -11.37 -1.34 5.74
CA PHE A 140 -10.03 -1.48 5.15
C PHE A 140 -9.42 -0.10 4.91
N LEU A 141 -8.10 -0.07 4.69
CA LEU A 141 -7.43 1.15 4.25
C LEU A 141 -7.54 1.26 2.72
N LEU A 142 -7.93 2.44 2.23
CA LEU A 142 -7.91 2.73 0.81
C LEU A 142 -6.52 3.20 0.41
N GLU A 143 -5.95 2.62 -0.62
CA GLU A 143 -4.67 3.06 -1.19
C GLU A 143 -4.89 3.72 -2.55
N LEU A 144 -4.13 4.76 -2.80
CA LEU A 144 -4.00 5.43 -4.09
C LEU A 144 -2.55 5.37 -4.56
N ARG A 145 -2.33 5.35 -5.86
CA ARG A 145 -1.00 5.36 -6.46
C ARG A 145 -0.92 6.36 -7.60
N HIS A 146 0.17 7.12 -7.60
CA HIS A 146 0.61 7.93 -8.74
C HIS A 146 1.68 7.18 -9.52
N ARG A 147 1.58 7.21 -10.85
CA ARG A 147 2.58 6.72 -11.79
C ARG A 147 3.05 7.85 -12.70
N PRO A 148 4.30 7.79 -13.23
CA PRO A 148 4.72 8.71 -14.28
C PRO A 148 3.75 8.65 -15.47
N GLY A 149 3.25 9.82 -15.88
CA GLY A 149 2.24 9.96 -16.93
C GLY A 149 0.81 10.13 -16.42
N ASP A 150 0.55 9.91 -15.13
CA ASP A 150 -0.71 10.33 -14.49
C ASP A 150 -0.74 11.88 -14.42
N SER A 151 -1.95 12.46 -14.37
CA SER A 151 -2.09 13.89 -14.18
C SER A 151 -1.53 14.30 -12.82
N ASP A 152 -0.64 15.26 -12.81
CA ASP A 152 -0.31 15.97 -11.57
C ASP A 152 -1.50 16.87 -11.23
N GLY A 153 -1.99 16.77 -10.00
CA GLY A 153 -3.01 17.68 -9.50
C GLY A 153 -2.54 19.12 -9.65
N ALA A 154 -3.47 20.03 -9.87
CA ALA A 154 -3.15 21.44 -9.86
C ALA A 154 -2.40 21.76 -8.56
N SER A 155 -1.17 22.22 -8.68
CA SER A 155 -0.38 22.69 -7.54
C SER A 155 -1.22 23.70 -6.77
N ILE A 156 -1.77 23.29 -5.65
CA ILE A 156 -2.34 24.24 -4.71
C ILE A 156 -1.13 24.89 -4.05
N SER A 157 -0.73 25.99 -4.63
CA SER A 157 0.22 26.92 -4.04
C SER A 157 -0.32 27.48 -2.72
#